data_bdfc0c6431ab0080e7d3ec729671ccdc
#
_entry.id   bdfc0c6431ab0080e7d3ec729671ccdc
#
_cell.length_a   1.000
_cell.length_b   1.000
_cell.length_c   1.000
_cell.angle_alpha   90.00
_cell.angle_beta   90.00
_cell.angle_gamma   90.00
#
_symmetry.space_group_name_H-M   'P 1'
#
loop_
_entity.id
_entity.type
_entity.pdbx_description
1 polymer ?
#
loop_
_entity_poly.entity_id
_entity_poly.type
_entity_poly.pdbx_seq_one_letter_code
_entity_poly.pdbx_strand_id
1 'polypeptide(L)'
;LDLSLDIIEAVLSDKSLNGWDGFGVVVQAYGKRALYVIDWLHAIAKKYNRKIMVRLVKGAYWDTEIKRAQIEGLGNFPVYTRKDLTDCSYIYCAEKLLNLSDRIYPQFATHNANSVAMILELSDKKTPFEFQRLHGMGEVLHRLILERENVSCRIYAPVGPHRDLLAYLVRRLLENGANSSFVNQLIDTSLSASEIADDVFITSKIDSNKKTKLLKPSDLFLPDRINSRGWDLHDMNDISEINSSRNVFKNHEWNIGPEIISEVTGIEKIIIRNPANYEDIVGSVIYANEKDTINSIN
;
A
#
# COMPACT_ATOMS: atom_id res chain seq x y z
N LEU A 1 -5.34 -0.57 -2.85
CA LEU A 1 -5.85 0.40 -1.88
C LEU A 1 -7.23 0.91 -2.29
N ASP A 2 -7.41 1.46 -3.49
CA ASP A 2 -8.65 2.12 -3.91
C ASP A 2 -9.86 1.17 -3.83
N LEU A 3 -9.78 -0.03 -4.39
CA LEU A 3 -10.83 -1.04 -4.24
C LEU A 3 -11.18 -1.34 -2.76
N SER A 4 -10.18 -1.33 -1.88
CA SER A 4 -10.43 -1.54 -0.43
C SER A 4 -11.22 -0.37 0.16
N LEU A 5 -10.95 0.86 -0.28
CA LEU A 5 -11.70 2.04 0.15
C LEU A 5 -13.16 1.98 -0.35
N ASP A 6 -13.39 1.57 -1.61
CA ASP A 6 -14.73 1.39 -2.16
C ASP A 6 -15.54 0.35 -1.37
N ILE A 7 -14.91 -0.77 -0.99
CA ILE A 7 -15.53 -1.80 -0.16
C ILE A 7 -15.86 -1.25 1.24
N ILE A 8 -14.95 -0.50 1.86
CA ILE A 8 -15.18 0.14 3.15
C ILE A 8 -16.37 1.10 3.07
N GLU A 9 -16.45 1.91 2.02
CA GLU A 9 -17.59 2.80 1.82
C GLU A 9 -18.90 2.04 1.66
N ALA A 10 -18.91 1.00 0.84
CA ALA A 10 -20.08 0.15 0.65
C ALA A 10 -20.58 -0.46 1.97
N VAL A 11 -19.66 -0.97 2.81
CA VAL A 11 -19.99 -1.50 4.14
C VAL A 11 -20.56 -0.42 5.05
N LEU A 12 -19.92 0.75 5.14
CA LEU A 12 -20.38 1.84 6.01
C LEU A 12 -21.72 2.44 5.58
N SER A 13 -22.06 2.34 4.29
CA SER A 13 -23.33 2.81 3.74
C SER A 13 -24.50 1.86 4.03
N ASP A 14 -24.23 0.61 4.42
CA ASP A 14 -25.27 -0.40 4.65
C ASP A 14 -26.12 -0.04 5.89
N LYS A 15 -27.42 0.12 5.66
CA LYS A 15 -28.38 0.49 6.70
C LYS A 15 -28.58 -0.60 7.76
N SER A 16 -28.31 -1.86 7.43
CA SER A 16 -28.43 -2.97 8.38
C SER A 16 -27.41 -2.87 9.53
N LEU A 17 -26.31 -2.10 9.32
CA LEU A 17 -25.26 -1.87 10.31
C LEU A 17 -25.48 -0.59 11.12
N ASN A 18 -26.66 0.05 11.05
CA ASN A 18 -26.94 1.28 11.81
C ASN A 18 -26.85 1.03 13.31
N GLY A 19 -26.09 1.89 14.00
CA GLY A 19 -25.87 1.80 15.45
C GLY A 19 -24.81 0.80 15.87
N TRP A 20 -24.12 0.11 14.93
CA TRP A 20 -23.00 -0.75 15.24
C TRP A 20 -21.68 -0.03 15.00
N ASP A 21 -20.91 0.16 16.06
CA ASP A 21 -19.61 0.86 16.06
C ASP A 21 -18.40 -0.12 16.10
N GLY A 22 -18.64 -1.40 15.83
CA GLY A 22 -17.60 -2.44 15.88
C GLY A 22 -16.79 -2.60 14.61
N PHE A 23 -17.07 -1.85 13.53
CA PHE A 23 -16.31 -1.93 12.30
C PHE A 23 -14.93 -1.29 12.45
N GLY A 24 -13.91 -1.98 11.96
CA GLY A 24 -12.54 -1.49 12.04
C GLY A 24 -11.74 -1.75 10.77
N VAL A 25 -10.75 -0.88 10.54
CA VAL A 25 -9.84 -0.96 9.40
C VAL A 25 -8.40 -0.81 9.87
N VAL A 26 -7.46 -1.24 9.01
CA VAL A 26 -6.02 -1.11 9.27
C VAL A 26 -5.42 -0.08 8.33
N VAL A 27 -4.66 0.88 8.88
CA VAL A 27 -3.85 1.82 8.13
C VAL A 27 -2.37 1.49 8.34
N GLN A 28 -1.62 1.38 7.25
CA GLN A 28 -0.20 1.08 7.27
C GLN A 28 0.60 2.35 6.99
N ALA A 29 1.34 2.84 7.99
CA ALA A 29 2.03 4.12 7.94
C ALA A 29 3.17 4.19 6.90
N TYR A 30 3.73 3.04 6.48
CA TYR A 30 4.73 3.02 5.42
C TYR A 30 4.17 3.44 4.04
N GLY A 31 2.85 3.40 3.87
CA GLY A 31 2.18 3.85 2.65
C GLY A 31 2.18 5.37 2.53
N LYS A 32 2.62 5.88 1.39
CA LYS A 32 2.68 7.34 1.15
C LYS A 32 1.31 8.03 1.19
N ARG A 33 0.23 7.28 1.02
CA ARG A 33 -1.16 7.77 1.06
C ARG A 33 -1.80 7.66 2.44
N ALA A 34 -1.09 7.17 3.48
CA ALA A 34 -1.66 6.84 4.79
C ALA A 34 -2.40 8.02 5.43
N LEU A 35 -1.81 9.22 5.45
CA LEU A 35 -2.43 10.41 6.02
C LEU A 35 -3.73 10.82 5.31
N TYR A 36 -3.76 10.71 3.98
CA TYR A 36 -4.97 11.00 3.19
C TYR A 36 -6.06 9.94 3.38
N VAL A 37 -5.66 8.68 3.57
CA VAL A 37 -6.61 7.60 3.90
C VAL A 37 -7.27 7.85 5.25
N ILE A 38 -6.55 8.34 6.24
CA ILE A 38 -7.13 8.71 7.54
C ILE A 38 -8.15 9.85 7.39
N ASP A 39 -7.85 10.88 6.61
CA ASP A 39 -8.82 11.96 6.32
C ASP A 39 -10.07 11.43 5.65
N TRP A 40 -9.90 10.57 4.66
CA TRP A 40 -11.00 9.94 3.95
C TRP A 40 -11.85 9.06 4.88
N LEU A 41 -11.24 8.24 5.74
CA LEU A 41 -11.92 7.41 6.72
C LEU A 41 -12.76 8.25 7.69
N HIS A 42 -12.23 9.36 8.18
CA HIS A 42 -12.97 10.27 9.02
C HIS A 42 -14.16 10.91 8.28
N ALA A 43 -13.94 11.40 7.05
CA ALA A 43 -14.98 12.01 6.25
C ALA A 43 -16.12 11.03 5.95
N ILE A 44 -15.80 9.77 5.64
CA ILE A 44 -16.81 8.75 5.34
C ILE A 44 -17.56 8.29 6.60
N ALA A 45 -16.86 8.16 7.72
CA ALA A 45 -17.49 7.87 9.02
C ALA A 45 -18.48 8.99 9.42
N LYS A 46 -18.12 10.24 9.15
CA LYS A 46 -18.99 11.39 9.36
C LYS A 46 -20.18 11.39 8.40
N LYS A 47 -19.95 11.13 7.10
CA LYS A 47 -21.01 11.04 6.06
C LYS A 47 -22.10 10.04 6.43
N TYR A 48 -21.72 8.87 6.93
CA TYR A 48 -22.67 7.80 7.28
C TYR A 48 -23.04 7.76 8.76
N ASN A 49 -22.64 8.79 9.53
CA ASN A 49 -22.87 8.90 10.98
C ASN A 49 -22.44 7.65 11.75
N ARG A 50 -21.19 7.21 11.51
CA ARG A 50 -20.58 6.04 12.15
C ARG A 50 -19.46 6.43 13.09
N LYS A 51 -19.12 5.55 14.02
CA LYS A 51 -17.80 5.46 14.62
C LYS A 51 -17.09 4.23 14.08
N ILE A 52 -15.79 4.35 13.80
CA ILE A 52 -14.97 3.26 13.27
C ILE A 52 -13.69 3.12 14.09
N MET A 53 -13.19 1.91 14.16
CA MET A 53 -11.88 1.64 14.76
C MET A 53 -10.81 1.72 13.68
N VAL A 54 -9.73 2.44 13.95
CA VAL A 54 -8.59 2.50 13.02
C VAL A 54 -7.33 1.99 13.70
N ARG A 55 -6.88 0.82 13.27
CA ARG A 55 -5.65 0.20 13.71
C ARG A 55 -4.48 0.73 12.91
N LEU A 56 -3.61 1.47 13.56
CA LEU A 56 -2.38 1.97 12.95
C LEU A 56 -1.24 0.97 13.16
N VAL A 57 -0.58 0.61 12.07
CA VAL A 57 0.63 -0.21 12.05
C VAL A 57 1.71 0.48 11.19
N LYS A 58 2.99 0.13 11.38
CA LYS A 58 4.05 0.63 10.49
C LYS A 58 3.93 0.04 9.08
N GLY A 59 3.70 -1.26 8.98
CA GLY A 59 3.55 -2.03 7.75
C GLY A 59 4.43 -3.27 7.76
N ALA A 60 3.88 -4.40 7.27
CA ALA A 60 4.52 -5.72 7.40
C ALA A 60 5.01 -6.30 6.06
N TYR A 61 4.74 -5.65 4.94
CA TYR A 61 4.98 -6.21 3.60
C TYR A 61 5.87 -5.32 2.73
N TRP A 62 6.80 -4.59 3.36
CA TRP A 62 7.64 -3.61 2.69
C TRP A 62 8.39 -4.21 1.49
N ASP A 63 9.03 -5.37 1.67
CA ASP A 63 9.78 -6.06 0.61
C ASP A 63 8.87 -6.44 -0.56
N THR A 64 7.65 -6.90 -0.27
CA THR A 64 6.65 -7.26 -1.28
C THR A 64 6.22 -6.05 -2.09
N GLU A 65 5.93 -4.91 -1.43
CA GLU A 65 5.54 -3.66 -2.10
C GLU A 65 6.66 -3.12 -2.99
N ILE A 66 7.90 -3.16 -2.52
CA ILE A 66 9.07 -2.76 -3.31
C ILE A 66 9.24 -3.67 -4.54
N LYS A 67 9.23 -4.99 -4.33
CA LYS A 67 9.39 -5.97 -5.42
C LYS A 67 8.26 -5.90 -6.44
N ARG A 68 7.04 -5.74 -5.97
CA ARG A 68 5.88 -5.57 -6.84
C ARG A 68 6.03 -4.33 -7.72
N ALA A 69 6.36 -3.18 -7.14
CA ALA A 69 6.56 -1.96 -7.91
C ALA A 69 7.67 -2.11 -8.96
N GLN A 70 8.75 -2.85 -8.63
CA GLN A 70 9.84 -3.13 -9.56
C GLN A 70 9.41 -4.06 -10.70
N ILE A 71 8.67 -5.13 -10.40
CA ILE A 71 8.18 -6.11 -11.41
C ILE A 71 7.17 -5.45 -12.34
N GLU A 72 6.27 -4.65 -11.80
CA GLU A 72 5.23 -3.94 -12.56
C GLU A 72 5.78 -2.70 -13.28
N GLY A 73 7.04 -2.32 -13.07
CA GLY A 73 7.65 -1.15 -13.71
C GLY A 73 7.00 0.17 -13.35
N LEU A 74 6.48 0.30 -12.11
CA LEU A 74 5.78 1.50 -11.68
C LEU A 74 6.70 2.73 -11.66
N GLY A 75 6.16 3.92 -11.84
CA GLY A 75 6.93 5.16 -11.85
C GLY A 75 7.65 5.48 -10.54
N ASN A 76 7.14 4.94 -9.42
CA ASN A 76 7.72 5.11 -8.08
C ASN A 76 7.22 3.99 -7.15
N PHE A 77 7.79 3.94 -5.94
CA PHE A 77 7.32 3.03 -4.89
C PHE A 77 6.10 3.61 -4.16
N PRO A 78 5.05 2.81 -3.89
CA PRO A 78 3.87 3.25 -3.14
C PRO A 78 4.14 3.43 -1.64
N VAL A 79 5.28 2.92 -1.16
CA VAL A 79 5.71 2.97 0.23
C VAL A 79 6.97 3.83 0.39
N TYR A 80 7.24 4.29 1.60
CA TYR A 80 8.50 4.95 1.93
C TYR A 80 9.65 3.97 1.81
N THR A 81 10.75 4.40 1.18
CA THR A 81 11.94 3.58 0.94
C THR A 81 12.98 3.66 2.06
N ARG A 82 12.71 4.50 3.06
CA ARG A 82 13.55 4.69 4.25
C ARG A 82 12.72 4.42 5.50
N LYS A 83 13.32 3.72 6.47
CA LYS A 83 12.67 3.35 7.72
C LYS A 83 12.32 4.58 8.57
N ASP A 84 13.22 5.56 8.68
CA ASP A 84 13.00 6.79 9.42
C ASP A 84 11.78 7.58 8.92
N LEU A 85 11.54 7.62 7.59
CA LEU A 85 10.35 8.24 7.03
C LEU A 85 9.07 7.48 7.39
N THR A 86 9.13 6.16 7.49
CA THR A 86 8.01 5.34 7.97
C THR A 86 7.74 5.62 9.45
N ASP A 87 8.79 5.77 10.25
CA ASP A 87 8.68 6.06 11.68
C ASP A 87 8.05 7.46 11.89
N CYS A 88 8.49 8.48 11.15
CA CYS A 88 7.86 9.80 11.14
C CYS A 88 6.39 9.73 10.71
N SER A 89 6.10 9.05 9.61
CA SER A 89 4.73 8.88 9.12
C SER A 89 3.83 8.22 10.16
N TYR A 90 4.35 7.23 10.90
CA TYR A 90 3.60 6.57 11.96
C TYR A 90 3.18 7.55 13.05
N ILE A 91 4.08 8.43 13.48
CA ILE A 91 3.79 9.42 14.52
C ILE A 91 2.80 10.48 14.01
N TYR A 92 2.98 11.00 12.79
CA TYR A 92 2.00 11.93 12.19
C TYR A 92 0.61 11.29 12.01
N CYS A 93 0.55 10.02 11.63
CA CYS A 93 -0.71 9.27 11.56
C CYS A 93 -1.33 9.10 12.95
N ALA A 94 -0.51 8.84 13.99
CA ALA A 94 -1.00 8.69 15.36
C ALA A 94 -1.58 10.01 15.89
N GLU A 95 -0.87 11.13 15.75
CA GLU A 95 -1.37 12.46 16.10
C GLU A 95 -2.69 12.77 15.40
N LYS A 96 -2.75 12.53 14.08
CA LYS A 96 -3.96 12.75 13.31
C LYS A 96 -5.14 11.92 13.80
N LEU A 97 -4.94 10.63 14.10
CA LEU A 97 -5.98 9.75 14.62
C LEU A 97 -6.48 10.21 15.99
N LEU A 98 -5.61 10.66 16.90
CA LEU A 98 -5.99 11.23 18.19
C LEU A 98 -6.87 12.47 17.99
N ASN A 99 -6.54 13.35 17.06
CA ASN A 99 -7.29 14.57 16.77
C ASN A 99 -8.66 14.32 16.10
N LEU A 100 -8.89 13.13 15.53
CA LEU A 100 -10.13 12.75 14.85
C LEU A 100 -11.01 11.80 15.69
N SER A 101 -10.87 11.83 17.00
CA SER A 101 -11.53 10.92 17.96
C SER A 101 -13.04 11.09 18.06
N ASP A 102 -13.61 12.14 17.47
CA ASP A 102 -15.05 12.32 17.35
C ASP A 102 -15.73 11.20 16.54
N ARG A 103 -15.03 10.61 15.55
CA ARG A 103 -15.52 9.54 14.68
C ARG A 103 -14.59 8.32 14.60
N ILE A 104 -13.36 8.46 15.06
CA ILE A 104 -12.36 7.40 15.00
C ILE A 104 -11.99 6.96 16.41
N TYR A 105 -11.97 5.66 16.65
CA TYR A 105 -11.35 5.06 17.83
C TYR A 105 -9.94 4.56 17.46
N PRO A 106 -8.86 5.26 17.87
CA PRO A 106 -7.50 4.89 17.54
C PRO A 106 -7.05 3.62 18.22
N GLN A 107 -6.37 2.75 17.47
CA GLN A 107 -5.77 1.51 17.97
C GLN A 107 -4.30 1.47 17.51
N PHE A 108 -3.37 1.61 18.44
CA PHE A 108 -1.94 1.71 18.11
C PHE A 108 -1.24 0.36 18.30
N ALA A 109 -0.97 -0.33 17.20
CA ALA A 109 -0.29 -1.63 17.23
C ALA A 109 1.22 -1.43 17.11
N THR A 110 1.92 -1.55 18.24
CA THR A 110 3.37 -1.39 18.32
C THR A 110 3.97 -2.17 19.48
N HIS A 111 5.22 -2.62 19.34
CA HIS A 111 6.07 -3.21 20.37
C HIS A 111 7.31 -2.34 20.65
N ASN A 112 7.37 -1.15 20.08
CA ASN A 112 8.48 -0.22 20.19
C ASN A 112 8.18 0.81 21.30
N ALA A 113 9.00 0.82 22.36
CA ALA A 113 8.80 1.68 23.51
C ALA A 113 8.87 3.17 23.18
N ASN A 114 9.73 3.57 22.23
CA ASN A 114 9.81 4.97 21.79
C ASN A 114 8.49 5.40 21.12
N SER A 115 7.96 4.57 20.20
CA SER A 115 6.66 4.86 19.58
C SER A 115 5.52 4.95 20.61
N VAL A 116 5.55 4.08 21.62
CA VAL A 116 4.57 4.13 22.72
C VAL A 116 4.69 5.44 23.51
N ALA A 117 5.91 5.81 23.91
CA ALA A 117 6.16 7.06 24.65
C ALA A 117 5.69 8.30 23.88
N MET A 118 5.99 8.36 22.58
CA MET A 118 5.55 9.47 21.71
C MET A 118 4.02 9.54 21.61
N ILE A 119 3.32 8.41 21.50
CA ILE A 119 1.85 8.38 21.46
C ILE A 119 1.26 8.86 22.80
N LEU A 120 1.83 8.42 23.93
CA LEU A 120 1.40 8.84 25.24
C LEU A 120 1.58 10.36 25.44
N GLU A 121 2.69 10.92 24.98
CA GLU A 121 2.97 12.35 25.04
C GLU A 121 2.01 13.17 24.15
N LEU A 122 1.67 12.66 22.95
CA LEU A 122 0.71 13.28 22.04
C LEU A 122 -0.74 13.19 22.56
N SER A 123 -1.04 12.25 23.44
CA SER A 123 -2.41 12.06 23.94
C SER A 123 -2.76 13.09 25.04
N ASP A 124 -3.96 13.64 24.97
CA ASP A 124 -4.49 14.59 25.97
C ASP A 124 -5.09 13.93 27.22
N LYS A 125 -4.87 12.62 27.43
CA LYS A 125 -5.44 11.77 28.49
C LYS A 125 -6.98 11.69 28.52
N LYS A 126 -7.69 12.45 27.69
CA LYS A 126 -9.17 12.42 27.56
C LYS A 126 -9.63 11.66 26.35
N THR A 127 -8.83 11.65 25.30
CA THR A 127 -9.11 10.93 24.06
C THR A 127 -9.02 9.43 24.29
N PRO A 128 -10.11 8.66 24.11
CA PRO A 128 -10.06 7.23 24.26
C PRO A 128 -9.30 6.57 23.10
N PHE A 129 -8.32 5.74 23.42
CA PHE A 129 -7.59 4.89 22.49
C PHE A 129 -7.11 3.62 23.16
N GLU A 130 -6.59 2.67 22.40
CA GLU A 130 -5.95 1.48 22.94
C GLU A 130 -4.62 1.20 22.26
N PHE A 131 -3.70 0.59 23.00
CA PHE A 131 -2.57 -0.11 22.39
C PHE A 131 -2.97 -1.53 21.99
N GLN A 132 -2.25 -2.07 21.00
CA GLN A 132 -2.42 -3.45 20.60
C GLN A 132 -1.06 -4.15 20.53
N ARG A 133 -0.99 -5.36 21.08
CA ARG A 133 0.19 -6.21 21.02
C ARG A 133 -0.15 -7.62 20.54
N LEU A 134 0.82 -8.25 19.91
CA LEU A 134 0.75 -9.68 19.60
C LEU A 134 0.99 -10.49 20.87
N HIS A 135 0.25 -11.57 21.05
CA HIS A 135 0.50 -12.54 22.12
C HIS A 135 1.96 -13.03 22.06
N GLY A 136 2.63 -13.06 23.20
CA GLY A 136 4.04 -13.41 23.31
C GLY A 136 5.04 -12.30 22.97
N MET A 137 4.58 -11.09 22.60
CA MET A 137 5.46 -9.95 22.30
C MET A 137 5.09 -8.73 23.17
N GLY A 138 6.11 -7.98 23.61
CA GLY A 138 5.94 -6.71 24.32
C GLY A 138 5.21 -6.78 25.66
N GLU A 139 5.20 -7.92 26.35
CA GLU A 139 4.42 -8.14 27.57
C GLU A 139 4.83 -7.18 28.69
N VAL A 140 6.12 -7.05 28.95
CA VAL A 140 6.62 -6.18 30.01
C VAL A 140 6.30 -4.71 29.71
N LEU A 141 6.52 -4.27 28.49
CA LEU A 141 6.23 -2.90 28.05
C LEU A 141 4.75 -2.56 28.30
N HIS A 142 3.85 -3.38 27.75
CA HIS A 142 2.42 -3.09 27.84
C HIS A 142 1.84 -3.27 29.23
N ARG A 143 2.41 -4.15 30.06
CA ARG A 143 2.06 -4.24 31.47
C ARG A 143 2.41 -2.94 32.22
N LEU A 144 3.61 -2.40 32.01
CA LEU A 144 4.02 -1.13 32.62
C LEU A 144 3.11 0.04 32.19
N ILE A 145 2.66 0.06 30.95
CA ILE A 145 1.73 1.07 30.44
C ILE A 145 0.37 0.96 31.14
N LEU A 146 -0.17 -0.25 31.24
CA LEU A 146 -1.43 -0.49 31.93
C LEU A 146 -1.37 -0.04 33.40
N GLU A 147 -0.27 -0.35 34.10
CA GLU A 147 -0.08 -0.01 35.49
C GLU A 147 0.11 1.49 35.77
N ARG A 148 0.76 2.22 34.83
CA ARG A 148 1.16 3.62 35.04
C ARG A 148 0.26 4.64 34.38
N GLU A 149 -0.24 4.34 33.18
CA GLU A 149 -0.92 5.34 32.33
C GLU A 149 -2.44 5.08 32.21
N ASN A 150 -2.95 3.99 32.77
CA ASN A 150 -4.37 3.60 32.70
C ASN A 150 -4.93 3.57 31.27
N VAL A 151 -4.11 3.15 30.30
CA VAL A 151 -4.49 3.01 28.88
C VAL A 151 -4.75 1.55 28.56
N SER A 152 -5.85 1.27 27.86
CA SER A 152 -6.24 -0.10 27.47
C SER A 152 -5.22 -0.73 26.54
N CYS A 153 -5.05 -2.06 26.66
CA CYS A 153 -4.24 -2.84 25.73
C CYS A 153 -5.01 -4.09 25.27
N ARG A 154 -5.16 -4.24 23.96
CA ARG A 154 -5.76 -5.43 23.35
C ARG A 154 -4.66 -6.39 22.90
N ILE A 155 -4.79 -7.65 23.29
CA ILE A 155 -3.88 -8.73 22.90
C ILE A 155 -4.53 -9.48 21.74
N TYR A 156 -3.83 -9.62 20.62
CA TYR A 156 -4.28 -10.43 19.49
C TYR A 156 -3.32 -11.61 19.26
N ALA A 157 -3.89 -12.71 18.78
CA ALA A 157 -3.14 -13.91 18.43
C ALA A 157 -3.68 -14.49 17.12
N PRO A 158 -2.83 -15.05 16.26
CA PRO A 158 -3.31 -15.85 15.14
C PRO A 158 -3.89 -17.16 15.67
N VAL A 159 -5.01 -17.59 15.08
CA VAL A 159 -5.67 -18.85 15.40
C VAL A 159 -5.86 -19.63 14.10
N GLY A 160 -5.37 -20.87 14.06
CA GLY A 160 -5.49 -21.72 12.87
C GLY A 160 -4.57 -22.93 12.93
N PRO A 161 -4.66 -23.82 11.91
CA PRO A 161 -3.75 -24.96 11.77
C PRO A 161 -2.29 -24.52 11.63
N HIS A 162 -1.37 -25.33 12.12
CA HIS A 162 0.08 -25.02 12.14
C HIS A 162 0.61 -24.61 10.76
N ARG A 163 0.21 -25.30 9.71
CA ARG A 163 0.63 -25.05 8.34
C ARG A 163 0.23 -23.65 7.84
N ASP A 164 -0.93 -23.14 8.24
CA ASP A 164 -1.46 -21.85 7.81
C ASP A 164 -0.83 -20.69 8.62
N LEU A 165 -0.41 -20.99 9.85
CA LEU A 165 0.24 -20.02 10.74
C LEU A 165 1.75 -19.88 10.50
N LEU A 166 2.39 -20.83 9.84
CA LEU A 166 3.84 -20.84 9.67
C LEU A 166 4.36 -19.56 9.00
N ALA A 167 3.75 -19.14 7.90
CA ALA A 167 4.15 -17.93 7.19
C ALA A 167 3.95 -16.66 8.04
N TYR A 168 2.92 -16.61 8.87
CA TYR A 168 2.69 -15.52 9.81
C TYR A 168 3.79 -15.46 10.88
N LEU A 169 4.13 -16.60 11.50
CA LEU A 169 5.13 -16.69 12.55
C LEU A 169 6.55 -16.40 12.04
N VAL A 170 6.90 -16.93 10.87
CA VAL A 170 8.22 -16.67 10.24
C VAL A 170 8.42 -15.18 9.99
N ARG A 171 7.41 -14.45 9.48
CA ARG A 171 7.53 -12.99 9.32
C ARG A 171 7.78 -12.28 10.66
N ARG A 172 7.15 -12.74 11.76
CA ARG A 172 7.40 -12.15 13.09
C ARG A 172 8.82 -12.42 13.58
N LEU A 173 9.35 -13.61 13.35
CA LEU A 173 10.73 -13.95 13.67
C LEU A 173 11.72 -13.08 12.89
N LEU A 174 11.49 -12.91 11.59
CA LEU A 174 12.33 -12.07 10.74
C LEU A 174 12.27 -10.59 11.14
N GLU A 175 11.09 -10.09 11.49
CA GLU A 175 10.91 -8.72 11.98
C GLU A 175 11.71 -8.48 13.27
N ASN A 176 11.66 -9.40 14.21
CA ASN A 176 12.41 -9.30 15.47
C ASN A 176 13.92 -9.52 15.29
N GLY A 177 14.31 -10.36 14.33
CA GLY A 177 15.70 -10.65 14.03
C GLY A 177 16.43 -9.61 13.18
N ALA A 178 15.70 -8.63 12.61
CA ALA A 178 16.33 -7.57 11.81
C ALA A 178 17.22 -6.66 12.67
N ASN A 179 18.44 -6.36 12.22
CA ASN A 179 19.38 -5.49 12.94
C ASN A 179 18.81 -4.10 13.28
N SER A 180 17.88 -3.63 12.48
CA SER A 180 17.18 -2.36 12.69
C SER A 180 15.94 -2.47 13.59
N SER A 181 15.63 -3.66 14.12
CA SER A 181 14.50 -3.84 15.01
C SER A 181 14.78 -3.20 16.39
N PHE A 182 13.73 -2.69 17.03
CA PHE A 182 13.84 -2.16 18.38
C PHE A 182 14.34 -3.22 19.39
N VAL A 183 13.96 -4.49 19.20
CA VAL A 183 14.40 -5.60 20.05
C VAL A 183 15.91 -5.80 19.96
N ASN A 184 16.48 -5.75 18.76
CA ASN A 184 17.93 -5.86 18.59
C ASN A 184 18.69 -4.66 19.16
N GLN A 185 18.16 -3.45 19.03
CA GLN A 185 18.74 -2.25 19.65
C GLN A 185 18.77 -2.34 21.18
N LEU A 186 17.76 -2.95 21.80
CA LEU A 186 17.76 -3.18 23.26
C LEU A 186 18.78 -4.22 23.73
N ILE A 187 19.14 -5.16 22.88
CA ILE A 187 20.14 -6.21 23.19
C ILE A 187 21.56 -5.70 22.94
N ASP A 188 21.73 -4.70 22.09
CA ASP A 188 23.02 -4.10 21.78
C ASP A 188 23.49 -3.23 22.95
N THR A 189 24.37 -3.78 23.75
CA THR A 189 24.96 -3.10 24.92
C THR A 189 25.86 -1.92 24.58
N SER A 190 26.18 -1.70 23.31
CA SER A 190 26.95 -0.55 22.85
C SER A 190 26.08 0.70 22.69
N LEU A 191 24.75 0.55 22.63
CA LEU A 191 23.80 1.65 22.52
C LEU A 191 23.29 2.09 23.89
N SER A 192 23.34 3.39 24.15
CA SER A 192 22.72 3.98 25.37
C SER A 192 21.20 4.10 25.21
N ALA A 193 20.49 4.18 26.32
CA ALA A 193 19.04 4.39 26.31
C ALA A 193 18.66 5.71 25.63
N SER A 194 19.51 6.75 25.71
CA SER A 194 19.32 8.04 25.05
C SER A 194 19.43 7.94 23.52
N GLU A 195 20.37 7.14 23.01
CA GLU A 195 20.52 6.92 21.55
C GLU A 195 19.35 6.11 20.97
N ILE A 196 18.80 5.17 21.77
CA ILE A 196 17.60 4.40 21.37
C ILE A 196 16.34 5.27 21.40
N ALA A 197 16.30 6.28 22.27
CA ALA A 197 15.18 7.22 22.44
C ALA A 197 15.28 8.47 21.57
N ASP A 198 16.24 8.52 20.64
CA ASP A 198 16.43 9.65 19.74
C ASP A 198 15.14 10.06 19.02
N ASP A 199 14.94 11.36 18.91
CA ASP A 199 13.79 11.91 18.22
C ASP A 199 13.85 11.57 16.72
N VAL A 200 12.88 10.81 16.28
CA VAL A 200 12.74 10.32 14.89
C VAL A 200 12.74 11.49 13.90
N PHE A 201 12.16 12.65 14.28
CA PHE A 201 12.09 13.82 13.41
C PHE A 201 13.45 14.51 13.26
N ILE A 202 14.27 14.51 14.31
CA ILE A 202 15.63 15.05 14.25
C ILE A 202 16.49 14.15 13.37
N THR A 203 16.44 12.86 13.60
CA THR A 203 17.19 11.85 12.84
C THR A 203 16.83 11.91 11.35
N SER A 204 15.54 12.03 11.02
CA SER A 204 15.09 12.11 9.63
C SER A 204 15.55 13.39 8.91
N LYS A 205 15.64 14.53 9.61
CA LYS A 205 16.13 15.81 9.06
C LYS A 205 17.63 15.76 8.80
N ILE A 206 18.42 15.21 9.73
CA ILE A 206 19.87 15.07 9.58
C ILE A 206 20.19 14.20 8.36
N ASP A 207 19.42 13.15 8.15
CA ASP A 207 19.58 12.21 7.03
C ASP A 207 18.84 12.63 5.74
N SER A 208 18.33 13.85 5.64
CA SER A 208 17.56 14.33 4.47
C SER A 208 18.31 14.15 3.15
N ASN A 209 19.65 14.21 3.18
CA ASN A 209 20.53 13.99 2.02
C ASN A 209 20.85 12.49 1.77
N LYS A 210 20.44 11.58 2.63
CA LYS A 210 20.70 10.16 2.48
C LYS A 210 19.82 9.59 1.37
N LYS A 211 20.42 9.38 0.21
CA LYS A 211 19.73 8.72 -0.90
C LYS A 211 19.44 7.26 -0.55
N THR A 212 18.26 6.79 -0.91
CA THR A 212 17.98 5.36 -0.85
C THR A 212 18.93 4.61 -1.78
N LYS A 213 19.37 3.42 -1.36
CA LYS A 213 20.14 2.50 -2.21
C LYS A 213 19.26 1.71 -3.18
N LEU A 214 17.94 1.84 -3.04
CA LEU A 214 16.99 1.16 -3.92
C LEU A 214 16.96 1.86 -5.28
N LEU A 215 17.19 1.08 -6.31
CA LEU A 215 17.01 1.53 -7.70
C LEU A 215 15.52 1.67 -7.98
N LYS A 216 15.16 2.78 -8.63
CA LYS A 216 13.78 2.95 -9.15
C LYS A 216 13.46 1.83 -10.13
N PRO A 217 12.17 1.50 -10.31
CA PRO A 217 11.78 0.48 -11.30
C PRO A 217 12.30 0.77 -12.71
N SER A 218 12.37 2.03 -13.12
CA SER A 218 12.95 2.47 -14.41
C SER A 218 14.43 2.15 -14.56
N ASP A 219 15.18 2.13 -13.45
CA ASP A 219 16.64 2.15 -13.43
C ASP A 219 17.26 0.77 -13.16
N LEU A 220 16.43 -0.28 -13.05
CA LEU A 220 16.86 -1.63 -12.67
C LEU A 220 17.90 -2.25 -13.62
N PHE A 221 17.90 -1.85 -14.88
CA PHE A 221 18.75 -2.43 -15.92
C PHE A 221 19.75 -1.43 -16.51
N LEU A 222 19.97 -0.30 -15.81
CA LEU A 222 21.02 0.64 -16.19
C LEU A 222 22.41 0.03 -15.97
N PRO A 223 23.42 0.30 -16.81
CA PRO A 223 23.38 1.22 -17.94
C PRO A 223 22.83 0.62 -19.26
N ASP A 224 22.54 -0.70 -19.28
CA ASP A 224 22.22 -1.41 -20.52
C ASP A 224 20.92 -0.91 -21.19
N ARG A 225 19.90 -0.68 -20.39
CA ARG A 225 18.63 -0.13 -20.86
C ARG A 225 17.79 0.51 -19.75
N ILE A 226 16.90 1.40 -20.12
CA ILE A 226 15.81 1.87 -19.24
C ILE A 226 14.71 0.81 -19.25
N ASN A 227 14.19 0.47 -18.06
CA ASN A 227 13.07 -0.46 -17.96
C ASN A 227 11.77 0.21 -18.47
N SER A 228 10.90 -0.59 -19.09
CA SER A 228 9.60 -0.12 -19.56
C SER A 228 8.74 0.36 -18.39
N ARG A 229 8.02 1.48 -18.60
CA ARG A 229 7.01 1.93 -17.66
C ARG A 229 5.84 0.95 -17.64
N GLY A 230 5.44 0.53 -16.46
CA GLY A 230 4.17 -0.15 -16.21
C GLY A 230 3.12 0.77 -15.64
N TRP A 231 1.94 0.21 -15.40
CA TRP A 231 0.77 0.91 -14.88
C TRP A 231 0.23 0.15 -13.66
N ASP A 232 -0.10 0.86 -12.59
CA ASP A 232 -0.82 0.26 -11.46
C ASP A 232 -2.33 0.22 -11.75
N LEU A 233 -2.80 -0.93 -12.25
CA LEU A 233 -4.23 -1.13 -12.53
C LEU A 233 -5.12 -1.14 -11.27
N HIS A 234 -4.55 -0.91 -10.09
CA HIS A 234 -5.25 -0.71 -8.83
C HIS A 234 -5.24 0.76 -8.37
N ASP A 235 -4.60 1.66 -9.14
CA ASP A 235 -4.62 3.10 -8.91
C ASP A 235 -5.56 3.77 -9.92
N MET A 236 -6.58 4.46 -9.41
CA MET A 236 -7.58 5.13 -10.25
C MET A 236 -7.00 6.25 -11.12
N ASN A 237 -5.87 6.85 -10.71
CA ASN A 237 -5.20 7.86 -11.56
C ASN A 237 -4.57 7.20 -12.78
N ASP A 238 -3.86 6.08 -12.61
CA ASP A 238 -3.28 5.31 -13.72
C ASP A 238 -4.38 4.80 -14.66
N ILE A 239 -5.47 4.27 -14.12
CA ILE A 239 -6.64 3.85 -14.92
C ILE A 239 -7.24 5.02 -15.70
N SER A 240 -7.38 6.18 -15.07
CA SER A 240 -7.91 7.39 -15.72
C SER A 240 -7.01 7.86 -16.85
N GLU A 241 -5.69 7.85 -16.67
CA GLU A 241 -4.71 8.19 -17.72
C GLU A 241 -4.79 7.21 -18.91
N ILE A 242 -4.87 5.89 -18.65
CA ILE A 242 -5.05 4.87 -19.68
C ILE A 242 -6.36 5.11 -20.45
N ASN A 243 -7.47 5.31 -19.74
CA ASN A 243 -8.76 5.51 -20.37
C ASN A 243 -8.81 6.81 -21.19
N SER A 244 -8.20 7.88 -20.70
CA SER A 244 -8.09 9.14 -21.45
C SER A 244 -7.30 8.95 -22.75
N SER A 245 -6.19 8.23 -22.69
CA SER A 245 -5.38 7.91 -23.87
C SER A 245 -6.12 7.01 -24.87
N ARG A 246 -6.89 6.03 -24.37
CA ARG A 246 -7.70 5.14 -25.21
C ARG A 246 -8.88 5.84 -25.87
N ASN A 247 -9.48 6.83 -25.21
CA ASN A 247 -10.66 7.54 -25.72
C ASN A 247 -10.39 8.24 -27.07
N VAL A 248 -9.15 8.61 -27.36
CA VAL A 248 -8.76 9.17 -28.66
C VAL A 248 -9.05 8.21 -29.81
N PHE A 249 -8.97 6.91 -29.53
CA PHE A 249 -9.14 5.85 -30.53
C PHE A 249 -10.55 5.22 -30.49
N LYS A 250 -11.46 5.70 -29.66
CA LYS A 250 -12.78 5.08 -29.44
C LYS A 250 -13.61 4.94 -30.72
N ASN A 251 -13.46 5.90 -31.63
CA ASN A 251 -14.19 5.94 -32.92
C ASN A 251 -13.27 5.62 -34.11
N HIS A 252 -12.07 5.12 -33.87
CA HIS A 252 -11.13 4.78 -34.90
C HIS A 252 -11.34 3.34 -35.37
N GLU A 253 -11.59 3.14 -36.65
CA GLU A 253 -11.66 1.82 -37.27
C GLU A 253 -10.28 1.41 -37.76
N TRP A 254 -9.75 0.32 -37.24
CA TRP A 254 -8.46 -0.23 -37.60
C TRP A 254 -8.64 -1.15 -38.81
N ASN A 255 -8.26 -0.69 -40.01
CA ASN A 255 -8.26 -1.49 -41.24
C ASN A 255 -6.83 -1.75 -41.62
N ILE A 256 -6.38 -3.00 -41.50
CA ILE A 256 -4.99 -3.41 -41.69
C ILE A 256 -4.94 -4.50 -42.77
N GLY A 257 -3.94 -4.42 -43.64
CA GLY A 257 -3.64 -5.44 -44.62
C GLY A 257 -2.13 -5.63 -44.80
N PRO A 258 -1.70 -6.53 -45.65
CA PRO A 258 -0.28 -6.73 -45.97
C PRO A 258 0.36 -5.45 -46.50
N GLU A 259 1.52 -5.08 -45.98
CA GLU A 259 2.37 -3.99 -46.52
C GLU A 259 3.44 -4.61 -47.40
N ILE A 260 3.16 -4.70 -48.72
CA ILE A 260 4.07 -5.21 -49.75
C ILE A 260 4.20 -4.19 -50.87
N ILE A 261 5.33 -4.22 -51.59
CA ILE A 261 5.60 -3.28 -52.69
C ILE A 261 4.64 -3.51 -53.86
N SER A 262 4.23 -4.74 -54.08
CA SER A 262 3.27 -5.11 -55.13
C SER A 262 1.82 -4.92 -54.67
N GLU A 263 0.88 -4.93 -55.60
CA GLU A 263 -0.54 -4.88 -55.30
C GLU A 263 -0.96 -6.11 -54.46
N VAL A 264 -1.66 -5.87 -53.37
CA VAL A 264 -2.18 -6.93 -52.45
C VAL A 264 -3.31 -7.66 -53.18
N THR A 265 -3.21 -8.97 -53.24
CA THR A 265 -4.20 -9.84 -53.90
C THR A 265 -5.08 -10.60 -52.92
N GLY A 266 -4.79 -10.54 -51.60
CA GLY A 266 -5.66 -11.04 -50.55
C GLY A 266 -6.97 -10.26 -50.51
N ILE A 267 -8.10 -10.96 -50.49
CA ILE A 267 -9.43 -10.36 -50.51
C ILE A 267 -10.27 -10.75 -49.28
N GLU A 268 -9.82 -11.70 -48.53
CA GLU A 268 -10.55 -12.14 -47.34
C GLU A 268 -10.39 -11.11 -46.21
N LYS A 269 -11.51 -10.46 -45.90
CA LYS A 269 -11.61 -9.46 -44.81
C LYS A 269 -12.19 -10.10 -43.57
N ILE A 270 -11.42 -10.15 -42.51
CA ILE A 270 -11.85 -10.67 -41.21
C ILE A 270 -12.18 -9.52 -40.28
N ILE A 271 -13.37 -9.53 -39.72
CA ILE A 271 -13.82 -8.53 -38.73
C ILE A 271 -13.23 -8.84 -37.39
N ILE A 272 -12.52 -7.89 -36.81
CA ILE A 272 -11.93 -7.96 -35.46
C ILE A 272 -12.89 -7.31 -34.48
N ARG A 273 -13.27 -8.07 -33.46
CA ARG A 273 -14.18 -7.65 -32.39
C ARG A 273 -13.44 -7.54 -31.08
N ASN A 274 -13.90 -6.64 -30.23
CA ASN A 274 -13.42 -6.53 -28.86
C ASN A 274 -13.76 -7.79 -28.06
N PRO A 275 -12.78 -8.52 -27.53
CA PRO A 275 -13.06 -9.77 -26.79
C PRO A 275 -13.87 -9.56 -25.49
N ALA A 276 -13.88 -8.34 -24.95
CA ALA A 276 -14.68 -7.99 -23.78
C ALA A 276 -16.12 -7.59 -24.13
N ASN A 277 -16.38 -7.20 -25.40
CA ASN A 277 -17.70 -6.83 -25.89
C ASN A 277 -17.79 -7.16 -27.39
N TYR A 278 -18.39 -8.28 -27.76
CA TYR A 278 -18.47 -8.76 -29.12
C TYR A 278 -19.32 -7.88 -30.06
N GLU A 279 -20.14 -6.98 -29.54
CA GLU A 279 -20.87 -5.99 -30.34
C GLU A 279 -19.97 -4.84 -30.81
N ASP A 280 -18.82 -4.66 -30.15
CA ASP A 280 -17.84 -3.63 -30.46
C ASP A 280 -16.89 -4.12 -31.56
N ILE A 281 -17.04 -3.56 -32.76
CA ILE A 281 -16.15 -3.83 -33.91
C ILE A 281 -14.96 -2.90 -33.82
N VAL A 282 -13.78 -3.47 -33.62
CA VAL A 282 -12.51 -2.72 -33.53
C VAL A 282 -11.98 -2.35 -34.92
N GLY A 283 -12.27 -3.19 -35.91
CA GLY A 283 -11.79 -2.98 -37.27
C GLY A 283 -11.78 -4.23 -38.12
N SER A 284 -10.90 -4.30 -39.09
CA SER A 284 -10.78 -5.47 -39.94
C SER A 284 -9.32 -5.71 -40.39
N VAL A 285 -9.05 -6.98 -40.70
CA VAL A 285 -7.73 -7.40 -41.21
C VAL A 285 -7.93 -8.15 -42.51
N ILE A 286 -7.06 -7.84 -43.49
CA ILE A 286 -6.90 -8.63 -44.69
C ILE A 286 -5.61 -9.44 -44.57
N TYR A 287 -5.68 -10.76 -44.68
CA TYR A 287 -4.48 -11.59 -44.64
C TYR A 287 -3.83 -11.72 -46.02
N ALA A 288 -2.51 -11.77 -46.02
CA ALA A 288 -1.76 -12.11 -47.21
C ALA A 288 -2.13 -13.53 -47.67
N ASN A 289 -2.31 -13.70 -48.98
CA ASN A 289 -2.44 -15.03 -49.57
C ASN A 289 -1.06 -15.52 -50.07
N GLU A 290 -1.02 -16.73 -50.65
CA GLU A 290 0.22 -17.32 -51.15
C GLU A 290 0.91 -16.44 -52.22
N LYS A 291 0.10 -15.81 -53.11
CA LYS A 291 0.63 -14.91 -54.14
C LYS A 291 1.25 -13.65 -53.53
N ASP A 292 0.62 -13.07 -52.53
CA ASP A 292 1.17 -11.91 -51.82
C ASP A 292 2.49 -12.26 -51.12
N THR A 293 2.57 -13.47 -50.54
CA THR A 293 3.78 -13.96 -49.88
C THR A 293 4.91 -14.16 -50.93
N ILE A 294 4.62 -14.75 -52.09
CA ILE A 294 5.60 -14.91 -53.19
C ILE A 294 6.06 -13.56 -53.68
N ASN A 295 5.14 -12.62 -53.91
CA ASN A 295 5.47 -11.27 -54.40
C ASN A 295 6.31 -10.46 -53.40
N SER A 296 6.23 -10.75 -52.10
CA SER A 296 7.03 -10.07 -51.06
C SER A 296 8.49 -10.55 -51.00
N ILE A 297 8.81 -11.71 -51.59
CA ILE A 297 10.15 -12.30 -51.62
C ILE A 297 10.96 -11.84 -52.85
N ASN A 298 10.27 -11.47 -53.92
CA ASN A 298 10.86 -10.99 -55.18
C ASN A 298 10.97 -9.46 -55.21
#